data_ddae702e4954fdb336ca1f432986e975
#
_entry.id   ddae702e4954fdb336ca1f432986e975
#
_cell.length_a   1.000
_cell.length_b   1.000
_cell.length_c   1.000
_cell.angle_alpha   90.00
_cell.angle_beta   90.00
_cell.angle_gamma   90.00
#
_symmetry.space_group_name_H-M   'P 1'
#
loop_
_entity.id
_entity.type
_entity.pdbx_description
1 polymer ?
#
loop_
_entity_poly.entity_id
_entity_poly.type
_entity_poly.pdbx_seq_one_letter_code
_entity_poly.pdbx_strand_id
1 'polypeptide(L)'
;NIKVHKKYISSNPTEAEVNKLMESIRREHPDVRLVYATNVDWGIAYGEYVKKNRSDIIVLTVDLTRDISELIKSGFIKAAIAQRAFSWGSMALDYLVDIFQGKPVTKYIDTGTYEVNSNNLEIYSKRI
;
A
#
# COMPACT_ATOMS: atom_id res chain seq x y z
N ASN A 1 -14.71 14.34 -12.13
CA ASN A 1 -14.85 14.20 -10.68
C ASN A 1 -14.69 12.73 -10.30
N ILE A 2 -13.77 12.43 -9.37
CA ILE A 2 -13.60 11.08 -8.80
C ILE A 2 -14.51 11.01 -7.56
N LYS A 3 -15.40 10.02 -7.51
CA LYS A 3 -16.16 9.69 -6.29
C LYS A 3 -15.35 8.71 -5.46
N VAL A 4 -15.23 8.98 -4.17
CA VAL A 4 -14.51 8.11 -3.22
C VAL A 4 -15.51 7.57 -2.19
N HIS A 5 -15.59 6.24 -2.09
CA HIS A 5 -16.36 5.52 -1.09
C HIS A 5 -15.41 4.90 -0.08
N LYS A 6 -15.58 5.21 1.21
CA LYS A 6 -14.74 4.67 2.28
C LYS A 6 -15.46 3.50 2.95
N LYS A 7 -14.76 2.39 3.12
CA LYS A 7 -15.19 1.26 3.95
C LYS A 7 -14.15 1.02 5.03
N TYR A 8 -14.60 0.94 6.28
CA TYR A 8 -13.75 0.57 7.41
C TYR A 8 -13.89 -0.93 7.63
N ILE A 9 -12.78 -1.62 7.67
CA ILE A 9 -12.70 -3.08 7.71
C ILE A 9 -11.66 -3.51 8.74
N SER A 10 -11.80 -4.74 9.25
CA SER A 10 -10.85 -5.32 10.20
C SER A 10 -9.46 -5.54 9.57
N SER A 11 -8.46 -5.72 10.40
CA SER A 11 -7.15 -6.25 9.96
C SER A 11 -7.27 -7.74 9.62
N ASN A 12 -6.33 -8.25 8.81
CA ASN A 12 -6.21 -9.67 8.43
C ASN A 12 -7.47 -10.25 7.75
N PRO A 13 -7.78 -9.82 6.51
CA PRO A 13 -8.96 -10.31 5.81
C PRO A 13 -8.86 -11.79 5.46
N THR A 14 -9.95 -12.52 5.68
CA THR A 14 -10.14 -13.84 5.09
C THR A 14 -10.60 -13.72 3.63
N GLU A 15 -10.35 -14.74 2.82
CA GLU A 15 -10.82 -14.77 1.42
C GLU A 15 -12.35 -14.57 1.33
N ALA A 16 -13.11 -15.17 2.26
CA ALA A 16 -14.56 -15.05 2.31
C ALA A 16 -15.01 -13.59 2.58
N GLU A 17 -14.32 -12.88 3.46
CA GLU A 17 -14.59 -11.47 3.76
C GLU A 17 -14.28 -10.58 2.54
N VAL A 18 -13.17 -10.84 1.86
CA VAL A 18 -12.81 -10.11 0.64
C VAL A 18 -13.84 -10.32 -0.46
N ASN A 19 -14.25 -11.57 -0.72
CA ASN A 19 -15.28 -11.89 -1.71
C ASN A 19 -16.61 -11.18 -1.40
N LYS A 20 -17.09 -11.29 -0.15
CA LYS A 20 -18.33 -10.65 0.29
C LYS A 20 -18.26 -9.13 0.16
N LEU A 21 -17.12 -8.52 0.52
CA LEU A 21 -16.92 -7.09 0.40
C LEU A 21 -16.92 -6.64 -1.07
N MET A 22 -16.21 -7.35 -1.94
CA MET A 22 -16.14 -7.01 -3.36
C MET A 22 -17.49 -7.19 -4.07
N GLU A 23 -18.27 -8.21 -3.71
CA GLU A 23 -19.64 -8.37 -4.19
C GLU A 23 -20.54 -7.22 -3.72
N SER A 24 -20.43 -6.82 -2.45
CA SER A 24 -21.16 -5.65 -1.92
C SER A 24 -20.81 -4.37 -2.65
N ILE A 25 -19.50 -4.13 -2.85
CA ILE A 25 -19.01 -2.94 -3.58
C ILE A 25 -19.56 -2.92 -5.01
N ARG A 26 -19.50 -4.04 -5.73
CA ARG A 26 -20.01 -4.10 -7.11
C ARG A 26 -21.52 -3.90 -7.19
N ARG A 27 -22.28 -4.38 -6.20
CA ARG A 27 -23.72 -4.21 -6.13
C ARG A 27 -24.11 -2.77 -5.80
N GLU A 28 -23.43 -2.14 -4.84
CA GLU A 28 -23.73 -0.79 -4.37
C GLU A 28 -23.15 0.29 -5.31
N HIS A 29 -22.03 -0.02 -5.95
CA HIS A 29 -21.25 0.88 -6.82
C HIS A 29 -20.79 0.15 -8.08
N PRO A 30 -21.68 -0.14 -9.04
CA PRO A 30 -21.35 -0.89 -10.25
C PRO A 30 -20.35 -0.19 -11.17
N ASP A 31 -20.16 1.11 -10.98
CA ASP A 31 -19.21 1.96 -11.70
C ASP A 31 -17.80 2.01 -11.07
N VAL A 32 -17.58 1.30 -9.95
CA VAL A 32 -16.26 1.27 -9.31
C VAL A 32 -15.22 0.62 -10.25
N ARG A 33 -14.07 1.26 -10.39
CA ARG A 33 -12.95 0.79 -11.23
C ARG A 33 -11.66 0.60 -10.44
N LEU A 34 -11.60 1.13 -9.22
CA LEU A 34 -10.39 1.13 -8.43
C LEU A 34 -10.70 0.88 -6.96
N VAL A 35 -9.88 0.06 -6.33
CA VAL A 35 -9.80 -0.09 -4.88
C VAL A 35 -8.43 0.35 -4.40
N TYR A 36 -8.41 1.08 -3.30
CA TYR A 36 -7.18 1.49 -2.62
C TYR A 36 -7.15 0.92 -1.21
N ALA A 37 -6.22 0.02 -0.95
CA ALA A 37 -5.99 -0.54 0.37
C ALA A 37 -4.99 0.33 1.13
N THR A 38 -5.38 0.75 2.34
CA THR A 38 -4.52 1.56 3.22
C THR A 38 -3.69 0.70 4.17
N ASN A 39 -3.66 -0.60 3.95
CA ASN A 39 -2.85 -1.55 4.70
C ASN A 39 -2.41 -2.72 3.79
N VAL A 40 -1.31 -3.38 4.17
CA VAL A 40 -0.64 -4.43 3.39
C VAL A 40 -1.55 -5.63 3.17
N ASP A 41 -2.21 -6.12 4.23
CA ASP A 41 -2.99 -7.38 4.18
C ASP A 41 -4.17 -7.27 3.21
N TRP A 42 -4.88 -6.14 3.22
CA TRP A 42 -5.94 -5.87 2.27
C TRP A 42 -5.43 -5.61 0.86
N GLY A 43 -4.22 -5.02 0.73
CA GLY A 43 -3.55 -4.88 -0.55
C GLY A 43 -3.30 -6.22 -1.21
N ILE A 44 -2.71 -7.17 -0.47
CA ILE A 44 -2.47 -8.54 -0.92
C ILE A 44 -3.81 -9.23 -1.25
N ALA A 45 -4.78 -9.13 -0.34
CA ALA A 45 -6.07 -9.79 -0.50
C ALA A 45 -6.84 -9.32 -1.74
N TYR A 46 -6.82 -8.01 -2.04
CA TYR A 46 -7.41 -7.47 -3.28
C TYR A 46 -6.63 -7.91 -4.52
N GLY A 47 -5.31 -7.93 -4.46
CA GLY A 47 -4.47 -8.43 -5.55
C GLY A 47 -4.77 -9.89 -5.88
N GLU A 48 -4.86 -10.75 -4.87
CA GLU A 48 -5.23 -12.16 -5.05
C GLU A 48 -6.69 -12.32 -5.52
N TYR A 49 -7.62 -11.48 -5.04
CA TYR A 49 -8.99 -11.46 -5.56
C TYR A 49 -9.03 -11.16 -7.05
N VAL A 50 -8.30 -10.14 -7.51
CA VAL A 50 -8.23 -9.76 -8.94
C VAL A 50 -7.64 -10.89 -9.77
N LYS A 51 -6.58 -11.53 -9.29
CA LYS A 51 -5.92 -12.68 -9.93
C LYS A 51 -6.87 -13.86 -10.07
N LYS A 52 -7.54 -14.25 -8.99
CA LYS A 52 -8.44 -15.41 -8.95
C LYS A 52 -9.69 -15.22 -9.80
N ASN A 53 -10.29 -14.04 -9.74
CA ASN A 53 -11.56 -13.74 -10.39
C ASN A 53 -11.41 -13.08 -11.77
N ARG A 54 -10.17 -12.86 -12.24
CA ARG A 54 -9.87 -12.12 -13.48
C ARG A 54 -10.63 -10.79 -13.55
N SER A 55 -10.67 -10.10 -12.39
CA SER A 55 -11.40 -8.84 -12.24
C SER A 55 -10.70 -7.70 -12.98
N ASP A 56 -11.48 -6.76 -13.52
CA ASP A 56 -11.01 -5.54 -14.18
C ASP A 56 -10.73 -4.38 -13.20
N ILE A 57 -10.92 -4.62 -11.90
CA ILE A 57 -10.67 -3.63 -10.86
C ILE A 57 -9.18 -3.37 -10.71
N ILE A 58 -8.81 -2.10 -10.73
CA ILE A 58 -7.45 -1.63 -10.47
C ILE A 58 -7.22 -1.66 -8.95
N VAL A 59 -6.12 -2.28 -8.52
CA VAL A 59 -5.72 -2.31 -7.11
C VAL A 59 -4.53 -1.37 -6.91
N LEU A 60 -4.66 -0.46 -5.96
CA LEU A 60 -3.58 0.33 -5.39
C LEU A 60 -3.46 -0.02 -3.90
N THR A 61 -2.24 0.06 -3.37
CA THR A 61 -2.00 -0.28 -1.96
C THR A 61 -0.89 0.58 -1.36
N VAL A 62 -0.60 0.35 -0.09
CA VAL A 62 0.53 0.92 0.64
C VAL A 62 1.58 -0.14 0.90
N ASP A 63 2.79 0.32 1.17
CA ASP A 63 3.99 -0.45 1.49
C ASP A 63 4.42 -1.43 0.39
N LEU A 64 5.65 -1.87 0.47
CA LEU A 64 6.24 -2.82 -0.47
C LEU A 64 6.76 -4.03 0.30
N THR A 65 6.06 -5.15 0.16
CA THR A 65 6.47 -6.46 0.65
C THR A 65 6.81 -7.38 -0.53
N ARG A 66 7.34 -8.56 -0.26
CA ARG A 66 7.59 -9.56 -1.29
C ARG A 66 6.30 -9.93 -2.04
N ASP A 67 5.22 -10.18 -1.32
CA ASP A 67 3.93 -10.59 -1.92
C ASP A 67 3.34 -9.46 -2.79
N ILE A 68 3.38 -8.21 -2.31
CA ILE A 68 2.95 -7.05 -3.10
C ILE A 68 3.83 -6.89 -4.34
N SER A 69 5.14 -7.09 -4.22
CA SER A 69 6.09 -7.04 -5.32
C SER A 69 5.74 -8.07 -6.40
N GLU A 70 5.43 -9.31 -6.03
CA GLU A 70 5.02 -10.36 -6.94
C GLU A 70 3.69 -10.05 -7.64
N LEU A 71 2.72 -9.49 -6.90
CA LEU A 71 1.44 -9.08 -7.44
C LEU A 71 1.56 -7.88 -8.40
N ILE A 72 2.47 -6.93 -8.13
CA ILE A 72 2.80 -5.83 -9.07
C ILE A 72 3.45 -6.40 -10.33
N LYS A 73 4.45 -7.27 -10.18
CA LYS A 73 5.15 -7.91 -11.30
C LYS A 73 4.21 -8.68 -12.20
N SER A 74 3.21 -9.33 -11.61
CA SER A 74 2.20 -10.12 -12.32
C SER A 74 1.01 -9.28 -12.82
N GLY A 75 0.98 -7.97 -12.55
CA GLY A 75 -0.03 -7.03 -13.03
C GLY A 75 -1.35 -7.03 -12.25
N PHE A 76 -1.45 -7.73 -11.12
CA PHE A 76 -2.66 -7.79 -10.30
C PHE A 76 -2.79 -6.64 -9.30
N ILE A 77 -1.67 -6.01 -8.93
CA ILE A 77 -1.63 -4.71 -8.26
C ILE A 77 -0.99 -3.72 -9.23
N LYS A 78 -1.61 -2.55 -9.39
CA LYS A 78 -1.12 -1.54 -10.34
C LYS A 78 0.07 -0.78 -9.79
N ALA A 79 0.00 -0.37 -8.52
CA ALA A 79 1.06 0.33 -7.82
C ALA A 79 0.89 0.26 -6.30
N ALA A 80 1.99 0.48 -5.59
CA ALA A 80 2.03 0.66 -4.15
C ALA A 80 2.70 2.00 -3.80
N ILE A 81 2.21 2.66 -2.75
CA ILE A 81 2.89 3.79 -2.12
C ILE A 81 3.74 3.26 -0.98
N ALA A 82 5.03 3.19 -1.20
CA ALA A 82 5.99 2.68 -0.23
C ALA A 82 6.61 3.79 0.62
N GLN A 83 7.01 3.46 1.83
CA GLN A 83 7.64 4.35 2.79
C GLN A 83 9.16 4.11 2.83
N ARG A 84 9.94 5.13 3.21
CA ARG A 84 11.40 5.04 3.33
C ARG A 84 11.83 4.47 4.69
N ALA A 85 11.23 3.38 5.12
CA ALA A 85 11.43 2.80 6.46
C ALA A 85 12.90 2.52 6.79
N PHE A 86 13.73 2.16 5.80
CA PHE A 86 15.16 1.92 6.00
C PHE A 86 15.94 3.13 6.54
N SER A 87 15.49 4.35 6.26
CA SER A 87 16.15 5.56 6.74
C SER A 87 15.67 6.01 8.12
N TRP A 88 14.58 5.45 8.65
CA TRP A 88 14.00 5.94 9.89
C TRP A 88 14.93 5.77 11.09
N GLY A 89 15.63 4.63 11.18
CA GLY A 89 16.57 4.37 12.27
C GLY A 89 17.73 5.35 12.31
N SER A 90 18.39 5.60 11.18
CA SER A 90 19.50 6.56 11.10
C SER A 90 19.02 7.98 11.36
N MET A 91 17.90 8.38 10.75
CA MET A 91 17.32 9.71 11.00
C MET A 91 16.96 9.93 12.48
N ALA A 92 16.39 8.93 13.13
CA ALA A 92 16.07 9.01 14.55
C ALA A 92 17.34 9.17 15.42
N LEU A 93 18.41 8.44 15.09
CA LEU A 93 19.69 8.57 15.80
C LEU A 93 20.31 9.95 15.60
N ASP A 94 20.32 10.48 14.37
CA ASP A 94 20.84 11.81 14.09
C ASP A 94 20.09 12.88 14.88
N TYR A 95 18.77 12.78 14.95
CA TYR A 95 17.94 13.68 15.77
C TYR A 95 18.21 13.58 17.26
N LEU A 96 18.39 12.36 17.79
CA LEU A 96 18.77 12.16 19.18
C LEU A 96 20.12 12.83 19.50
N VAL A 97 21.11 12.66 18.63
CA VAL A 97 22.43 13.31 18.79
C VAL A 97 22.28 14.83 18.80
N ASP A 98 21.49 15.40 17.89
CA ASP A 98 21.24 16.84 17.84
C ASP A 98 20.57 17.35 19.13
N ILE A 99 19.58 16.61 19.64
CA ILE A 99 18.94 16.92 20.93
C ILE A 99 19.95 16.91 22.08
N PHE A 100 20.79 15.88 22.18
CA PHE A 100 21.83 15.77 23.22
C PHE A 100 22.90 16.88 23.12
N GLN A 101 23.13 17.40 21.92
CA GLN A 101 24.04 18.53 21.67
C GLN A 101 23.38 19.90 21.89
N GLY A 102 22.09 19.93 22.32
CA GLY A 102 21.34 21.18 22.52
C GLY A 102 21.00 21.91 21.21
N LYS A 103 21.08 21.24 20.07
CA LYS A 103 20.68 21.82 18.78
C LYS A 103 19.17 21.87 18.62
N PRO A 104 18.64 22.88 17.94
CA PRO A 104 17.20 22.94 17.63
C PRO A 104 16.82 21.81 16.66
N VAL A 105 15.76 21.08 16.98
CA VAL A 105 15.20 20.04 16.12
C VAL A 105 13.77 20.39 15.72
N THR A 106 13.37 19.94 14.52
CA THR A 106 11.98 20.15 14.06
C THR A 106 11.03 19.18 14.77
N LYS A 107 9.80 19.63 15.01
CA LYS A 107 8.77 18.82 15.64
C LYS A 107 8.30 17.67 14.75
N TYR A 108 8.38 17.85 13.44
CA TYR A 108 7.94 16.90 12.43
C TYR A 108 9.02 16.70 11.38
N ILE A 109 9.21 15.44 10.98
CA ILE A 109 10.12 15.05 9.91
C ILE A 109 9.27 14.34 8.85
N ASP A 110 9.24 14.90 7.65
CA ASP A 110 8.70 14.19 6.49
C ASP A 110 9.75 13.18 6.00
N THR A 111 9.51 11.90 6.22
CA THR A 111 10.39 10.82 5.77
C THR A 111 10.18 10.47 4.29
N GLY A 112 9.16 11.04 3.67
CA GLY A 112 8.80 10.85 2.28
C GLY A 112 8.22 9.46 1.96
N THR A 113 7.53 9.43 0.84
CA THR A 113 7.02 8.20 0.22
C THR A 113 7.47 8.14 -1.25
N TYR A 114 7.32 6.98 -1.87
CA TYR A 114 7.57 6.81 -3.30
C TYR A 114 6.60 5.80 -3.91
N GLU A 115 6.25 6.01 -5.17
CA GLU A 115 5.44 5.08 -5.92
C GLU A 115 6.30 3.92 -6.42
N VAL A 116 5.79 2.69 -6.27
CA VAL A 116 6.35 1.48 -6.87
C VAL A 116 5.31 0.86 -7.79
N ASN A 117 5.70 0.66 -9.03
CA ASN A 117 4.89 0.02 -10.07
C ASN A 117 5.77 -0.88 -10.95
N SER A 118 5.20 -1.53 -11.97
CA SER A 118 5.93 -2.47 -12.83
C SER A 118 7.16 -1.87 -13.53
N ASN A 119 7.22 -0.54 -13.74
CA ASN A 119 8.32 0.11 -14.46
C ASN A 119 9.55 0.34 -13.57
N ASN A 120 9.36 0.45 -12.25
CA ASN A 120 10.45 0.77 -11.32
C ASN A 120 10.65 -0.29 -10.22
N LEU A 121 9.86 -1.36 -10.24
CA LEU A 121 9.86 -2.41 -9.21
C LEU A 121 11.27 -2.98 -8.96
N GLU A 122 12.06 -3.24 -10.00
CA GLU A 122 13.40 -3.82 -9.86
C GLU A 122 14.37 -2.95 -9.04
N ILE A 123 14.18 -1.63 -9.08
CA ILE A 123 15.00 -0.68 -8.32
C ILE A 123 14.76 -0.87 -6.81
N TYR A 124 13.51 -1.15 -6.43
CA TYR A 124 13.08 -1.18 -5.02
C TYR A 124 12.99 -2.58 -4.44
N SER A 125 12.74 -3.60 -5.25
CA SER A 125 12.60 -5.00 -4.79
C SER A 125 13.86 -5.58 -4.15
N LYS A 126 15.03 -5.02 -4.41
CA LYS A 126 16.29 -5.42 -3.76
C LYS A 126 16.41 -4.96 -2.30
N ARG A 127 15.42 -4.20 -1.81
CA ARG A 127 15.40 -3.61 -0.46
C ARG A 127 14.33 -4.21 0.45
N ILE A 128 13.68 -5.29 0.01
CA ILE A 128 12.64 -6.03 0.75
C ILE A 128 13.06 -7.47 1.04
#